data_b789617c26598934dd4cc3df755723cf
#
_entry.id   b789617c26598934dd4cc3df755723cf
#
_cell.length_a   1.000
_cell.length_b   1.000
_cell.length_c   1.000
_cell.angle_alpha   90.00
_cell.angle_beta   90.00
_cell.angle_gamma   90.00
#
_symmetry.space_group_name_H-M   'P 1'
#
loop_
_entity.id
_entity.type
_entity.pdbx_description
1 polymer ?
#
loop_
_entity_poly.entity_id
_entity_poly.type
_entity_poly.pdbx_seq_one_letter_code
_entity_poly.pdbx_strand_id
1 'polypeptide(L)'
;MRAESDLQNAGTGAISQPDMVSAPSPIDLAELNAAFGNGLEMTATVNADGSYTLTDAGSLPAGWSYVDEKGNPLATAPTLQSGNSNSVRLAYTGASGETYQFDFSVSGRPQTGDSFSLTFNQSGVSDNRNALKLADLQSKQTVGVDGSVAGSGFSFTDGYGELVERVGTLTAQARMDNEATGAILKQATDNRDSLSAVNLDEEAANLIKFEQYYNASAQIIQVARSLFDTLISSFR
;
A
#
# COMPACT_ATOMS: atom_id res chain seq x y z
N MET A 1 -20.74 -12.48 13.65
CA MET A 1 -21.81 -13.48 13.52
C MET A 1 -21.22 -14.87 13.65
N ARG A 2 -21.99 -15.83 14.07
CA ARG A 2 -21.57 -17.21 14.26
C ARG A 2 -22.58 -18.13 13.57
N ALA A 3 -22.08 -19.09 12.81
CA ALA A 3 -22.90 -20.13 12.20
C ALA A 3 -22.53 -21.46 12.82
N GLU A 4 -23.49 -22.29 13.06
CA GLU A 4 -23.34 -23.61 13.64
C GLU A 4 -24.25 -24.62 12.95
N SER A 5 -23.73 -25.83 12.76
CA SER A 5 -24.56 -27.00 12.43
C SER A 5 -24.97 -27.68 13.74
N ASP A 6 -26.23 -28.11 13.84
CA ASP A 6 -26.67 -28.84 15.04
C ASP A 6 -25.90 -30.16 15.17
N LEU A 7 -25.54 -30.50 16.40
CA LEU A 7 -24.83 -31.74 16.71
C LEU A 7 -25.68 -33.00 16.48
N GLN A 8 -26.99 -32.85 16.39
CA GLN A 8 -27.92 -33.94 16.13
C GLN A 8 -28.21 -34.14 14.64
N ASN A 9 -27.62 -33.36 13.78
CA ASN A 9 -27.76 -33.53 12.34
C ASN A 9 -27.35 -34.91 11.89
N ALA A 10 -28.21 -35.55 11.11
CA ALA A 10 -28.00 -36.94 10.63
C ALA A 10 -27.11 -36.96 9.36
N GLY A 11 -27.11 -35.87 8.61
CA GLY A 11 -26.29 -35.69 7.40
C GLY A 11 -24.89 -35.16 7.71
N THR A 12 -24.12 -34.91 6.63
CA THR A 12 -22.79 -34.34 6.69
C THR A 12 -22.78 -32.85 6.32
N GLY A 13 -23.95 -32.19 6.41
CA GLY A 13 -24.08 -30.78 6.09
C GLY A 13 -23.24 -29.91 7.04
N ALA A 14 -22.50 -28.96 6.46
CA ALA A 14 -21.71 -28.01 7.22
C ALA A 14 -21.97 -26.58 6.69
N ILE A 15 -22.06 -25.64 7.59
CA ILE A 15 -22.26 -24.22 7.28
C ILE A 15 -20.98 -23.42 7.55
N SER A 16 -20.60 -22.54 6.63
CA SER A 16 -19.49 -21.63 6.86
C SER A 16 -19.90 -20.43 7.73
N GLN A 17 -18.93 -19.78 8.34
CA GLN A 17 -19.21 -18.55 9.06
C GLN A 17 -19.68 -17.45 8.07
N PRO A 18 -20.75 -16.71 8.39
CA PRO A 18 -21.28 -15.68 7.49
C PRO A 18 -20.37 -14.45 7.46
N ASP A 19 -20.15 -13.93 6.26
CA ASP A 19 -19.48 -12.66 6.02
C ASP A 19 -20.52 -11.57 5.70
N MET A 20 -20.37 -10.38 6.30
CA MET A 20 -21.16 -9.23 5.94
C MET A 20 -20.59 -8.61 4.66
N VAL A 21 -21.34 -8.68 3.55
CA VAL A 21 -20.91 -8.19 2.23
C VAL A 21 -21.44 -6.81 1.91
N SER A 22 -22.52 -6.40 2.55
CA SER A 22 -23.10 -5.05 2.44
C SER A 22 -23.69 -4.61 3.76
N ALA A 23 -23.47 -3.35 4.12
CA ALA A 23 -24.06 -2.73 5.30
C ALA A 23 -24.19 -1.22 5.10
N PRO A 24 -25.16 -0.57 5.75
CA PRO A 24 -25.21 0.88 5.85
C PRO A 24 -24.05 1.44 6.68
N SER A 25 -23.82 2.71 6.56
CA SER A 25 -22.79 3.40 7.35
C SER A 25 -23.41 4.61 8.07
N PRO A 26 -23.38 4.66 9.41
CA PRO A 26 -22.79 3.70 10.35
C PRO A 26 -23.60 2.40 10.47
N ILE A 27 -22.96 1.30 10.92
CA ILE A 27 -23.65 0.03 11.20
C ILE A 27 -24.38 0.16 12.53
N ASP A 28 -25.68 -0.15 12.57
CA ASP A 28 -26.43 -0.26 13.80
C ASP A 28 -26.36 -1.69 14.37
N LEU A 29 -25.46 -1.85 15.34
CA LEU A 29 -25.26 -3.15 16.01
C LEU A 29 -26.44 -3.55 16.90
N ALA A 30 -27.19 -2.58 17.44
CA ALA A 30 -28.36 -2.87 18.28
C ALA A 30 -29.50 -3.41 17.44
N GLU A 31 -29.74 -2.83 16.27
CA GLU A 31 -30.73 -3.32 15.31
C GLU A 31 -30.37 -4.72 14.80
N LEU A 32 -29.09 -4.94 14.41
CA LEU A 32 -28.65 -6.27 13.99
C LEU A 32 -28.80 -7.31 15.10
N ASN A 33 -28.47 -6.96 16.33
CA ASN A 33 -28.66 -7.86 17.46
C ASN A 33 -30.16 -8.20 17.66
N ALA A 34 -31.03 -7.23 17.53
CA ALA A 34 -32.47 -7.46 17.60
C ALA A 34 -32.99 -8.31 16.43
N ALA A 35 -32.45 -8.10 15.21
CA ALA A 35 -32.82 -8.84 14.02
C ALA A 35 -32.49 -10.34 14.10
N PHE A 36 -31.36 -10.68 14.70
CA PHE A 36 -31.01 -12.06 14.94
C PHE A 36 -31.79 -12.69 16.12
N GLY A 37 -32.25 -11.90 17.08
CA GLY A 37 -33.00 -12.38 18.24
C GLY A 37 -32.31 -13.56 18.94
N ASN A 38 -33.01 -14.70 19.00
CA ASN A 38 -32.46 -15.95 19.54
C ASN A 38 -31.62 -16.77 18.52
N GLY A 39 -31.42 -16.24 17.33
CA GLY A 39 -30.77 -16.90 16.21
C GLY A 39 -31.74 -17.15 15.05
N LEU A 40 -31.16 -17.11 13.85
CA LEU A 40 -31.86 -17.50 12.63
C LEU A 40 -31.62 -19.01 12.42
N GLU A 41 -32.68 -19.80 12.59
CA GLU A 41 -32.58 -21.26 12.44
C GLU A 41 -33.13 -21.66 11.06
N MET A 42 -32.36 -22.47 10.36
CA MET A 42 -32.69 -22.96 9.02
C MET A 42 -32.63 -24.48 9.00
N THR A 43 -33.66 -25.10 8.51
CA THR A 43 -33.77 -26.56 8.40
C THR A 43 -33.64 -27.00 6.95
N ALA A 44 -32.86 -28.02 6.70
CA ALA A 44 -32.72 -28.63 5.39
C ALA A 44 -33.95 -29.48 5.03
N THR A 45 -34.49 -29.26 3.83
CA THR A 45 -35.48 -30.13 3.22
C THR A 45 -34.93 -30.68 1.93
N VAL A 46 -34.68 -31.98 1.88
CA VAL A 46 -34.11 -32.64 0.70
C VAL A 46 -35.21 -33.06 -0.26
N ASN A 47 -35.04 -32.69 -1.53
CA ASN A 47 -35.96 -33.01 -2.63
C ASN A 47 -35.69 -34.41 -3.20
N ALA A 48 -36.63 -34.92 -3.97
CA ALA A 48 -36.53 -36.26 -4.63
C ALA A 48 -35.35 -36.38 -5.61
N ASP A 49 -34.87 -35.27 -6.17
CA ASP A 49 -33.71 -35.19 -7.07
C ASP A 49 -32.35 -35.11 -6.34
N GLY A 50 -32.39 -35.12 -5.00
CA GLY A 50 -31.19 -35.00 -4.17
C GLY A 50 -30.72 -33.58 -3.94
N SER A 51 -31.36 -32.58 -4.52
CA SER A 51 -31.18 -31.18 -4.12
C SER A 51 -31.86 -30.88 -2.79
N TYR A 52 -31.55 -29.74 -2.18
CA TYR A 52 -32.18 -29.36 -0.92
C TYR A 52 -32.40 -27.84 -0.85
N THR A 53 -33.31 -27.43 -0.01
CA THR A 53 -33.54 -26.04 0.35
C THR A 53 -33.32 -25.87 1.85
N LEU A 54 -32.92 -24.67 2.26
CA LEU A 54 -32.84 -24.26 3.65
C LEU A 54 -34.01 -23.33 3.95
N THR A 55 -34.91 -23.74 4.82
CA THR A 55 -36.06 -22.93 5.21
C THR A 55 -36.14 -22.88 6.72
N ASP A 56 -36.51 -21.74 7.28
CA ASP A 56 -37.04 -21.70 8.64
C ASP A 56 -38.38 -22.44 8.67
N ALA A 57 -38.86 -22.85 9.81
CA ALA A 57 -40.10 -23.64 10.04
C ALA A 57 -41.38 -23.14 9.34
N GLY A 58 -41.26 -22.42 8.24
CA GLY A 58 -42.30 -21.89 7.37
C GLY A 58 -41.89 -20.68 6.54
N SER A 59 -41.11 -19.78 7.05
CA SER A 59 -40.56 -18.60 6.33
C SER A 59 -39.51 -17.93 7.21
N LEU A 60 -38.59 -17.23 6.57
CA LEU A 60 -37.61 -16.38 7.30
C LEU A 60 -38.35 -15.36 8.19
N PRO A 61 -37.77 -14.96 9.35
CA PRO A 61 -38.36 -13.91 10.20
C PRO A 61 -38.59 -12.60 9.44
N ALA A 62 -39.45 -11.75 9.98
CA ALA A 62 -39.76 -10.46 9.36
C ALA A 62 -38.49 -9.63 9.11
N GLY A 63 -38.40 -9.04 7.94
CA GLY A 63 -37.24 -8.26 7.49
C GLY A 63 -36.15 -9.10 6.82
N TRP A 64 -36.16 -10.43 6.95
CA TRP A 64 -35.19 -11.31 6.31
C TRP A 64 -35.70 -11.83 4.97
N SER A 65 -34.81 -11.95 4.00
CA SER A 65 -35.05 -12.52 2.67
C SER A 65 -33.82 -13.18 2.10
N TYR A 66 -34.00 -14.21 1.27
CA TYR A 66 -32.96 -14.69 0.39
C TYR A 66 -32.79 -13.69 -0.76
N VAL A 67 -31.55 -13.44 -1.15
CA VAL A 67 -31.24 -12.54 -2.26
C VAL A 67 -30.25 -13.20 -3.23
N ASP A 68 -30.27 -12.75 -4.48
CA ASP A 68 -29.30 -13.16 -5.47
C ASP A 68 -27.93 -12.47 -5.26
N GLU A 69 -26.95 -12.78 -6.09
CA GLU A 69 -25.60 -12.17 -6.04
C GLU A 69 -25.64 -10.65 -6.26
N LYS A 70 -26.70 -10.12 -6.86
CA LYS A 70 -26.90 -8.68 -7.08
C LYS A 70 -27.66 -7.99 -5.95
N GLY A 71 -28.13 -8.77 -4.96
CA GLY A 71 -28.92 -8.26 -3.84
C GLY A 71 -30.42 -8.16 -4.11
N ASN A 72 -30.94 -8.73 -5.21
CA ASN A 72 -32.39 -8.73 -5.47
C ASN A 72 -33.06 -9.83 -4.67
N PRO A 73 -34.22 -9.56 -4.03
CA PRO A 73 -34.97 -10.56 -3.26
C PRO A 73 -35.37 -11.75 -4.12
N LEU A 74 -35.17 -12.96 -3.61
CA LEU A 74 -35.72 -14.18 -4.18
C LEU A 74 -37.07 -14.48 -3.60
N ALA A 75 -38.01 -14.95 -4.43
CA ALA A 75 -39.36 -15.29 -3.99
C ALA A 75 -39.40 -16.54 -3.08
N THR A 76 -38.41 -17.41 -3.21
CA THR A 76 -38.29 -18.66 -2.46
C THR A 76 -36.85 -18.92 -2.07
N ALA A 77 -36.62 -19.78 -1.08
CA ALA A 77 -35.28 -20.25 -0.73
C ALA A 77 -34.58 -20.86 -1.96
N PRO A 78 -33.26 -20.58 -2.15
CA PRO A 78 -32.52 -21.14 -3.27
C PRO A 78 -32.43 -22.67 -3.16
N THR A 79 -32.50 -23.36 -4.31
CA THR A 79 -32.25 -24.80 -4.38
C THR A 79 -30.77 -25.06 -4.43
N LEU A 80 -30.27 -25.82 -3.48
CA LEU A 80 -28.85 -26.11 -3.25
C LEU A 80 -28.55 -27.57 -3.69
N GLN A 81 -27.33 -27.79 -4.18
CA GLN A 81 -26.91 -29.10 -4.66
C GLN A 81 -26.17 -29.89 -3.57
N SER A 82 -26.66 -31.08 -3.26
CA SER A 82 -26.04 -31.98 -2.28
C SER A 82 -24.63 -32.42 -2.75
N GLY A 83 -23.67 -32.37 -1.83
CA GLY A 83 -22.28 -32.72 -2.10
C GLY A 83 -21.42 -31.58 -2.67
N ASN A 84 -22.02 -30.45 -3.01
CA ASN A 84 -21.33 -29.25 -3.47
C ASN A 84 -21.21 -28.20 -2.35
N SER A 85 -20.34 -27.24 -2.52
CA SER A 85 -20.35 -26.01 -1.71
C SER A 85 -21.25 -24.99 -2.40
N ASN A 86 -22.36 -24.64 -1.75
CA ASN A 86 -23.36 -23.74 -2.29
C ASN A 86 -23.29 -22.40 -1.54
N SER A 87 -23.15 -21.30 -2.27
CA SER A 87 -23.22 -19.97 -1.68
C SER A 87 -24.68 -19.56 -1.47
N VAL A 88 -24.97 -19.02 -0.31
CA VAL A 88 -26.28 -18.51 0.07
C VAL A 88 -26.13 -17.08 0.57
N ARG A 89 -26.95 -16.19 0.07
CA ARG A 89 -27.00 -14.79 0.51
C ARG A 89 -28.32 -14.48 1.17
N LEU A 90 -28.24 -13.91 2.37
CA LEU A 90 -29.37 -13.39 3.11
C LEU A 90 -29.29 -11.88 3.20
N ALA A 91 -30.41 -11.21 3.09
CA ALA A 91 -30.55 -9.79 3.39
C ALA A 91 -31.51 -9.59 4.58
N TYR A 92 -31.17 -8.65 5.43
CA TYR A 92 -32.01 -8.11 6.44
C TYR A 92 -32.31 -6.64 6.11
N THR A 93 -33.58 -6.29 6.04
CA THR A 93 -34.04 -4.90 5.87
C THR A 93 -34.59 -4.41 7.19
N GLY A 94 -33.93 -3.43 7.78
CA GLY A 94 -34.34 -2.83 9.05
C GLY A 94 -35.60 -1.97 8.96
N ALA A 95 -36.09 -1.52 10.11
CA ALA A 95 -37.30 -0.67 10.20
C ALA A 95 -37.09 0.70 9.51
N SER A 96 -35.88 1.20 9.41
CA SER A 96 -35.50 2.43 8.70
C SER A 96 -35.37 2.26 7.19
N GLY A 97 -35.50 1.02 6.67
CA GLY A 97 -35.31 0.66 5.26
C GLY A 97 -33.85 0.38 4.88
N GLU A 98 -32.93 0.38 5.82
CA GLU A 98 -31.53 0.04 5.62
C GLU A 98 -31.38 -1.47 5.46
N THR A 99 -30.49 -1.88 4.55
CA THR A 99 -30.31 -3.29 4.20
C THR A 99 -28.89 -3.76 4.52
N TYR A 100 -28.82 -4.88 5.21
CA TYR A 100 -27.61 -5.62 5.54
C TYR A 100 -27.59 -6.92 4.73
N GLN A 101 -26.46 -7.29 4.14
CA GLN A 101 -26.35 -8.54 3.37
C GLN A 101 -25.23 -9.42 3.93
N PHE A 102 -25.51 -10.71 3.98
CA PHE A 102 -24.65 -11.71 4.58
C PHE A 102 -24.50 -12.89 3.62
N ASP A 103 -23.25 -13.25 3.32
CA ASP A 103 -22.90 -14.44 2.54
C ASP A 103 -22.38 -15.54 3.45
N PHE A 104 -22.83 -16.76 3.22
CA PHE A 104 -22.28 -17.97 3.79
C PHE A 104 -22.39 -19.10 2.78
N SER A 105 -21.67 -20.18 3.02
CA SER A 105 -21.79 -21.37 2.18
C SER A 105 -22.27 -22.57 3.00
N VAL A 106 -23.04 -23.40 2.33
CA VAL A 106 -23.44 -24.71 2.88
C VAL A 106 -22.85 -25.80 1.99
N SER A 107 -22.18 -26.75 2.62
CA SER A 107 -21.48 -27.84 1.93
C SER A 107 -21.87 -29.19 2.55
N GLY A 108 -21.40 -30.27 1.90
CA GLY A 108 -21.72 -31.62 2.36
C GLY A 108 -23.04 -32.13 1.86
N ARG A 109 -23.58 -33.13 2.54
CA ARG A 109 -24.85 -33.81 2.22
C ARG A 109 -25.79 -33.76 3.40
N PRO A 110 -26.54 -32.66 3.56
CA PRO A 110 -27.55 -32.60 4.60
C PRO A 110 -28.66 -33.58 4.35
N GLN A 111 -29.33 -34.02 5.42
CA GLN A 111 -30.57 -34.78 5.37
C GLN A 111 -31.76 -33.90 5.75
N THR A 112 -32.96 -34.35 5.39
CA THR A 112 -34.18 -33.63 5.77
C THR A 112 -34.28 -33.62 7.29
N GLY A 113 -34.43 -32.45 7.88
CA GLY A 113 -34.47 -32.21 9.29
C GLY A 113 -33.15 -31.73 9.91
N ASP A 114 -32.05 -31.77 9.14
CA ASP A 114 -30.79 -31.17 9.60
C ASP A 114 -30.97 -29.67 9.78
N SER A 115 -30.48 -29.13 10.90
CA SER A 115 -30.63 -27.73 11.22
C SER A 115 -29.28 -26.98 11.27
N PHE A 116 -29.33 -25.71 10.89
CA PHE A 116 -28.22 -24.78 10.87
C PHE A 116 -28.67 -23.48 11.51
N SER A 117 -27.89 -22.91 12.39
CA SER A 117 -28.21 -21.66 13.05
C SER A 117 -27.21 -20.56 12.76
N LEU A 118 -27.72 -19.33 12.58
CA LEU A 118 -26.95 -18.10 12.49
C LEU A 118 -27.28 -17.23 13.70
N THR A 119 -26.29 -16.90 14.49
CA THR A 119 -26.46 -16.08 15.69
C THR A 119 -25.60 -14.83 15.65
N PHE A 120 -26.05 -13.75 16.31
CA PHE A 120 -25.24 -12.57 16.48
C PHE A 120 -24.19 -12.81 17.56
N ASN A 121 -22.90 -12.74 17.17
CA ASN A 121 -21.79 -12.98 18.10
C ASN A 121 -21.50 -11.72 18.93
N GLN A 122 -22.23 -11.53 20.02
CA GLN A 122 -22.12 -10.37 20.91
C GLN A 122 -20.79 -10.30 21.67
N SER A 123 -20.19 -11.44 21.92
CA SER A 123 -19.03 -11.53 22.81
C SER A 123 -17.71 -11.61 22.04
N GLY A 124 -17.73 -11.77 20.71
CA GLY A 124 -16.53 -11.90 19.87
C GLY A 124 -15.66 -13.14 20.22
N VAL A 125 -16.19 -14.05 21.06
CA VAL A 125 -15.47 -15.23 21.51
C VAL A 125 -15.30 -16.20 20.34
N SER A 126 -14.08 -16.70 20.14
CA SER A 126 -13.73 -17.67 19.08
C SER A 126 -13.88 -17.18 17.64
N ASP A 127 -14.08 -15.88 17.42
CA ASP A 127 -14.11 -15.30 16.06
C ASP A 127 -12.72 -14.74 15.68
N ASN A 128 -11.93 -15.56 15.00
CA ASN A 128 -10.59 -15.20 14.52
C ASN A 128 -10.56 -14.76 13.05
N ARG A 129 -11.73 -14.56 12.40
CA ARG A 129 -11.82 -14.22 10.97
C ARG A 129 -11.08 -12.95 10.60
N ASN A 130 -11.16 -11.91 11.43
CA ASN A 130 -10.43 -10.68 11.19
C ASN A 130 -8.92 -10.86 11.34
N ALA A 131 -8.49 -11.70 12.26
CA ALA A 131 -7.08 -12.05 12.42
C ALA A 131 -6.57 -12.84 11.20
N LEU A 132 -7.38 -13.78 10.68
CA LEU A 132 -7.07 -14.52 9.47
C LEU A 132 -7.04 -13.59 8.25
N LYS A 133 -8.05 -12.71 8.07
CA LYS A 133 -8.05 -11.71 7.00
C LYS A 133 -6.85 -10.76 7.07
N LEU A 134 -6.42 -10.41 8.28
CA LEU A 134 -5.21 -9.61 8.48
C LEU A 134 -3.94 -10.38 8.10
N ALA A 135 -3.86 -11.67 8.44
CA ALA A 135 -2.77 -12.53 8.03
C ALA A 135 -2.73 -12.73 6.50
N ASP A 136 -3.90 -12.90 5.87
CA ASP A 136 -4.02 -13.03 4.41
C ASP A 136 -3.54 -11.80 3.65
N LEU A 137 -3.60 -10.60 4.25
CA LEU A 137 -3.07 -9.37 3.63
C LEU A 137 -1.56 -9.45 3.36
N GLN A 138 -0.84 -10.31 4.07
CA GLN A 138 0.60 -10.50 3.84
C GLN A 138 0.88 -11.06 2.43
N SER A 139 0.02 -11.97 1.95
CA SER A 139 0.18 -12.67 0.66
C SER A 139 -0.80 -12.18 -0.42
N LYS A 140 -1.88 -11.53 -0.04
CA LYS A 140 -2.90 -11.05 -0.96
C LYS A 140 -2.42 -9.83 -1.73
N GLN A 141 -2.64 -9.82 -3.04
CA GLN A 141 -2.30 -8.69 -3.91
C GLN A 141 -3.26 -7.51 -3.65
N THR A 142 -2.84 -6.59 -2.80
CA THR A 142 -3.66 -5.42 -2.38
C THR A 142 -2.96 -4.09 -2.59
N VAL A 143 -1.67 -4.09 -2.93
CA VAL A 143 -0.87 -2.89 -3.13
C VAL A 143 -0.74 -2.59 -4.62
N GLY A 144 -1.04 -1.36 -5.02
CA GLY A 144 -0.91 -0.93 -6.43
C GLY A 144 -1.87 -1.63 -7.39
N VAL A 145 -3.04 -2.04 -6.91
CA VAL A 145 -4.05 -2.72 -7.73
C VAL A 145 -4.62 -1.75 -8.77
N ASP A 146 -4.53 -2.11 -10.05
CA ASP A 146 -5.24 -1.44 -11.12
C ASP A 146 -6.59 -2.13 -11.32
N GLY A 147 -7.69 -1.46 -11.02
CA GLY A 147 -9.04 -2.01 -11.13
C GLY A 147 -9.47 -2.40 -12.54
N SER A 148 -8.70 -2.01 -13.56
CA SER A 148 -8.96 -2.37 -14.98
C SER A 148 -8.24 -3.66 -15.40
N VAL A 149 -7.29 -4.15 -14.62
CA VAL A 149 -6.45 -5.33 -14.92
C VAL A 149 -6.62 -6.39 -13.84
N ALA A 150 -7.24 -7.51 -14.19
CA ALA A 150 -7.39 -8.63 -13.26
C ALA A 150 -6.02 -9.21 -12.88
N GLY A 151 -5.77 -9.39 -11.58
CA GLY A 151 -4.51 -9.91 -11.06
C GLY A 151 -3.36 -8.89 -11.03
N SER A 152 -3.65 -7.60 -11.24
CA SER A 152 -2.69 -6.53 -10.99
C SER A 152 -2.47 -6.34 -9.48
N GLY A 153 -1.29 -5.85 -9.13
CA GLY A 153 -0.94 -5.54 -7.75
C GLY A 153 0.09 -6.49 -7.16
N PHE A 154 0.58 -6.11 -6.00
CA PHE A 154 1.60 -6.83 -5.25
C PHE A 154 1.05 -7.23 -3.88
N SER A 155 1.60 -8.29 -3.30
CA SER A 155 1.42 -8.56 -1.88
C SER A 155 2.10 -7.46 -1.05
N PHE A 156 1.76 -7.34 0.22
CA PHE A 156 2.39 -6.35 1.10
C PHE A 156 3.92 -6.55 1.17
N THR A 157 4.36 -7.80 1.18
CA THR A 157 5.78 -8.16 1.21
C THR A 157 6.49 -7.80 -0.10
N ASP A 158 5.88 -8.14 -1.24
CA ASP A 158 6.45 -7.86 -2.56
C ASP A 158 6.46 -6.36 -2.85
N GLY A 159 5.38 -5.64 -2.52
CA GLY A 159 5.29 -4.19 -2.66
C GLY A 159 6.33 -3.44 -1.81
N TYR A 160 6.62 -3.94 -0.60
CA TYR A 160 7.71 -3.42 0.20
C TYR A 160 9.07 -3.71 -0.43
N GLY A 161 9.26 -4.91 -0.97
CA GLY A 161 10.47 -5.30 -1.69
C GLY A 161 10.74 -4.37 -2.89
N GLU A 162 9.74 -4.11 -3.71
CA GLU A 162 9.84 -3.18 -4.85
C GLU A 162 10.17 -1.75 -4.41
N LEU A 163 9.55 -1.27 -3.31
CA LEU A 163 9.86 0.04 -2.75
C LEU A 163 11.33 0.14 -2.33
N VAL A 164 11.85 -0.89 -1.64
CA VAL A 164 13.25 -0.94 -1.20
C VAL A 164 14.20 -0.97 -2.40
N GLU A 165 13.90 -1.77 -3.42
CA GLU A 165 14.68 -1.82 -4.67
C GLU A 165 14.70 -0.46 -5.36
N ARG A 166 13.54 0.19 -5.50
CA ARG A 166 13.42 1.51 -6.12
C ARG A 166 14.20 2.58 -5.35
N VAL A 167 14.10 2.60 -4.03
CA VAL A 167 14.88 3.51 -3.17
C VAL A 167 16.38 3.22 -3.29
N GLY A 168 16.76 1.94 -3.32
CA GLY A 168 18.14 1.52 -3.52
C GLY A 168 18.72 2.00 -4.85
N THR A 169 17.98 1.80 -5.93
CA THR A 169 18.35 2.24 -7.28
C THR A 169 18.49 3.76 -7.37
N LEU A 170 17.50 4.51 -6.86
CA LEU A 170 17.53 5.97 -6.84
C LEU A 170 18.69 6.50 -5.99
N THR A 171 18.99 5.84 -4.87
CA THR A 171 20.11 6.21 -4.01
C THR A 171 21.46 5.97 -4.70
N ALA A 172 21.60 4.84 -5.39
CA ALA A 172 22.79 4.54 -6.17
C ALA A 172 22.98 5.54 -7.32
N GLN A 173 21.90 5.86 -8.04
CA GLN A 173 21.91 6.88 -9.09
C GLN A 173 22.32 8.25 -8.54
N ALA A 174 21.72 8.68 -7.44
CA ALA A 174 22.05 9.97 -6.82
C ALA A 174 23.52 10.06 -6.37
N ARG A 175 24.10 8.94 -5.90
CA ARG A 175 25.54 8.89 -5.56
C ARG A 175 26.41 9.06 -6.79
N MET A 176 26.12 8.33 -7.88
CA MET A 176 26.86 8.46 -9.14
C MET A 176 26.75 9.88 -9.72
N ASP A 177 25.56 10.47 -9.69
CA ASP A 177 25.33 11.84 -10.16
C ASP A 177 26.11 12.86 -9.32
N ASN A 178 26.18 12.67 -8.00
CA ASN A 178 26.95 13.51 -7.11
C ASN A 178 28.47 13.41 -7.39
N GLU A 179 28.99 12.19 -7.58
CA GLU A 179 30.39 11.97 -7.93
C GLU A 179 30.74 12.59 -9.30
N ALA A 180 29.88 12.38 -10.30
CA ALA A 180 30.07 12.94 -11.64
C ALA A 180 30.04 14.49 -11.60
N THR A 181 29.08 15.07 -10.90
CA THR A 181 28.96 16.52 -10.73
C THR A 181 30.16 17.09 -9.95
N GLY A 182 30.62 16.38 -8.93
CA GLY A 182 31.83 16.73 -8.19
C GLY A 182 33.08 16.75 -9.06
N ALA A 183 33.24 15.76 -9.93
CA ALA A 183 34.35 15.69 -10.89
C ALA A 183 34.28 16.85 -11.91
N ILE A 184 33.10 17.15 -12.44
CA ILE A 184 32.88 18.27 -13.37
C ILE A 184 33.21 19.61 -12.68
N LEU A 185 32.73 19.80 -11.45
CA LEU A 185 33.01 21.00 -10.66
C LEU A 185 34.51 21.17 -10.42
N LYS A 186 35.20 20.09 -10.05
CA LYS A 186 36.64 20.11 -9.88
C LYS A 186 37.35 20.48 -11.16
N GLN A 187 37.01 19.86 -12.30
CA GLN A 187 37.58 20.18 -13.60
C GLN A 187 37.33 21.64 -14.01
N ALA A 188 36.13 22.15 -13.79
CA ALA A 188 35.78 23.54 -14.06
C ALA A 188 36.61 24.51 -13.20
N THR A 189 36.83 24.16 -11.93
CA THR A 189 37.64 24.93 -10.99
C THR A 189 39.10 24.92 -11.43
N ASP A 190 39.66 23.75 -11.75
CA ASP A 190 41.03 23.58 -12.22
C ASP A 190 41.25 24.38 -13.53
N ASN A 191 40.29 24.33 -14.46
CA ASN A 191 40.34 25.14 -15.69
C ASN A 191 40.30 26.63 -15.42
N ARG A 192 39.41 27.09 -14.53
CA ARG A 192 39.35 28.50 -14.13
C ARG A 192 40.70 28.93 -13.51
N ASP A 193 41.22 28.12 -12.62
CA ASP A 193 42.48 28.45 -11.92
C ASP A 193 43.68 28.45 -12.86
N SER A 194 43.70 27.57 -13.87
CA SER A 194 44.73 27.57 -14.89
C SER A 194 44.72 28.83 -15.77
N LEU A 195 43.56 29.48 -15.93
CA LEU A 195 43.44 30.71 -16.74
C LEU A 195 43.57 31.98 -15.91
N SER A 196 43.19 31.94 -14.62
CA SER A 196 43.06 33.13 -13.75
C SER A 196 43.99 33.06 -12.53
N ALA A 197 44.53 31.91 -12.17
CA ALA A 197 45.47 31.80 -11.05
C ALA A 197 46.81 32.43 -11.44
N VAL A 198 47.30 33.27 -10.57
CA VAL A 198 48.65 33.86 -10.70
C VAL A 198 49.70 32.77 -10.57
N ASN A 199 50.50 32.58 -11.61
CA ASN A 199 51.63 31.67 -11.56
C ASN A 199 52.70 32.31 -10.66
N LEU A 200 52.89 31.80 -9.45
CA LEU A 200 53.86 32.31 -8.48
C LEU A 200 55.28 32.39 -9.03
N ASP A 201 55.64 31.45 -9.89
CA ASP A 201 56.97 31.44 -10.53
C ASP A 201 57.15 32.58 -11.52
N GLU A 202 56.09 32.90 -12.26
CA GLU A 202 56.08 34.03 -13.21
C GLU A 202 56.08 35.39 -12.47
N GLU A 203 55.31 35.50 -11.38
CA GLU A 203 55.36 36.68 -10.53
C GLU A 203 56.71 36.85 -9.82
N ALA A 204 57.31 35.75 -9.34
CA ALA A 204 58.65 35.80 -8.78
C ALA A 204 59.70 36.26 -9.84
N ALA A 205 59.62 35.74 -11.06
CA ALA A 205 60.50 36.16 -12.15
C ALA A 205 60.27 37.64 -12.52
N ASN A 206 59.01 38.11 -12.53
CA ASN A 206 58.71 39.50 -12.76
C ASN A 206 59.19 40.41 -11.64
N LEU A 207 59.11 39.98 -10.38
CA LEU A 207 59.63 40.69 -9.22
C LEU A 207 61.16 40.90 -9.34
N ILE A 208 61.89 39.80 -9.64
CA ILE A 208 63.34 39.87 -9.85
C ILE A 208 63.69 40.83 -11.02
N LYS A 209 62.93 40.78 -12.09
CA LYS A 209 63.10 41.68 -13.24
C LYS A 209 62.84 43.15 -12.90
N PHE A 210 61.81 43.45 -12.14
CA PHE A 210 61.53 44.81 -11.66
C PHE A 210 62.60 45.27 -10.65
N GLU A 211 63.09 44.44 -9.78
CA GLU A 211 64.23 44.75 -8.92
C GLU A 211 65.49 45.11 -9.68
N GLN A 212 65.82 44.33 -10.73
CA GLN A 212 66.92 44.66 -11.64
C GLN A 212 66.74 46.01 -12.34
N TYR A 213 65.52 46.29 -12.81
CA TYR A 213 65.22 47.61 -13.45
C TYR A 213 65.33 48.77 -12.46
N TYR A 214 64.89 48.56 -11.23
CA TYR A 214 65.05 49.58 -10.18
C TYR A 214 66.53 49.84 -9.90
N ASN A 215 67.33 48.79 -9.73
CA ASN A 215 68.78 48.91 -9.50
C ASN A 215 69.50 49.59 -10.67
N ALA A 216 69.14 49.22 -11.92
CA ALA A 216 69.72 49.86 -13.09
C ALA A 216 69.31 51.37 -13.21
N SER A 217 68.10 51.66 -12.88
CA SER A 217 67.60 53.06 -12.90
C SER A 217 68.33 53.90 -11.81
N ALA A 218 68.56 53.33 -10.62
CA ALA A 218 69.35 53.98 -9.59
C ALA A 218 70.79 54.28 -10.01
N GLN A 219 71.41 53.31 -10.72
CA GLN A 219 72.79 53.54 -11.27
C GLN A 219 72.80 54.64 -12.37
N ILE A 220 71.78 54.67 -13.24
CA ILE A 220 71.67 55.71 -14.25
C ILE A 220 71.54 57.11 -13.57
N ILE A 221 70.76 57.20 -12.51
CA ILE A 221 70.58 58.46 -11.76
C ILE A 221 71.92 58.86 -11.10
N GLN A 222 72.65 57.90 -10.56
CA GLN A 222 74.00 58.16 -9.97
C GLN A 222 74.99 58.67 -11.05
N VAL A 223 74.99 58.04 -12.22
CA VAL A 223 75.87 58.48 -13.34
C VAL A 223 75.41 59.87 -13.84
N ALA A 224 74.13 60.10 -13.97
CA ALA A 224 73.60 61.42 -14.34
C ALA A 224 73.98 62.51 -13.34
N ARG A 225 73.90 62.22 -12.06
CA ARG A 225 74.40 63.16 -10.99
C ARG A 225 75.90 63.44 -11.13
N SER A 226 76.68 62.39 -11.27
CA SER A 226 78.15 62.54 -11.47
C SER A 226 78.55 63.35 -12.72
N LEU A 227 77.85 63.12 -13.82
CA LEU A 227 78.00 63.95 -15.03
C LEU A 227 77.62 65.42 -14.77
N PHE A 228 76.51 65.67 -14.09
CA PHE A 228 76.07 67.00 -13.70
C PHE A 228 77.06 67.71 -12.81
N ASP A 229 77.61 67.02 -11.78
CA ASP A 229 78.63 67.55 -10.90
C ASP A 229 79.89 67.85 -11.62
N THR A 230 80.34 67.01 -12.60
CA THR A 230 81.49 67.21 -13.47
C THR A 230 81.31 68.42 -14.35
N LEU A 231 80.08 68.61 -14.91
CA LEU A 231 79.76 69.70 -15.79
C LEU A 231 79.73 71.06 -15.01
N ILE A 232 79.19 71.09 -13.83
CA ILE A 232 79.16 72.24 -12.91
C ILE A 232 80.64 72.60 -12.51
N SER A 233 81.45 71.58 -12.20
CA SER A 233 82.84 71.82 -11.80
C SER A 233 83.72 72.31 -12.96
N SER A 234 83.38 72.07 -14.23
CA SER A 234 84.12 72.50 -15.42
C SER A 234 83.82 73.99 -15.83
N PHE A 235 82.66 74.51 -15.25
CA PHE A 235 82.25 75.93 -15.46
C PHE A 235 82.68 76.85 -14.31
N ARG A 236 83.37 76.37 -13.37
CA ARG A 236 83.84 77.11 -12.17
C ARG A 236 85.33 77.32 -12.27
#